data_8aed089e137230bd15730df0b47786e7
#
_entry.id   8aed089e137230bd15730df0b47786e7
#
_cell.length_a   1.000
_cell.length_b   1.000
_cell.length_c   1.000
_cell.angle_alpha   90.00
_cell.angle_beta   90.00
_cell.angle_gamma   90.00
#
_symmetry.space_group_name_H-M   'P 1'
#
loop_
_entity.id
_entity.type
_entity.pdbx_description
1 polymer ?
#
loop_
_entity_poly.entity_id
_entity_poly.type
_entity_poly.pdbx_seq_one_letter_code
_entity_poly.pdbx_strand_id
1 'polypeptide(L)'
;SFGFEARKLMQDEMKHQYKTVSNYTLRSPYFKHSPNKYQLMLGISDAGRGTAPNRYLAPTDRSQGIQRKPIAATSFAGALRAKYGFDAVPVPIRSSRAGRLFLDESGNLRGRKVQNLLKHLENPSSGDHEKYFLIKPSDQNRLKAGIYRKYRVKSQISMAFSLPDQRPTQQTTINFEKLIRDKAAERLPI
;
A
#
# COMPACT_ATOMS: atom_id res chain seq x y z
N SER A 1 -17.95 13.02 24.20
CA SER A 1 -18.91 12.22 23.41
C SER A 1 -18.21 10.94 22.94
N PHE A 2 -18.89 9.81 23.05
CA PHE A 2 -18.37 8.49 22.68
C PHE A 2 -17.76 8.44 21.27
N GLY A 3 -18.37 9.13 20.30
CA GLY A 3 -17.86 9.18 18.92
C GLY A 3 -16.44 9.77 18.81
N PHE A 4 -16.14 10.83 19.58
CA PHE A 4 -14.79 11.39 19.61
C PHE A 4 -13.78 10.44 20.23
N GLU A 5 -14.16 9.76 21.30
CA GLU A 5 -13.28 8.79 21.97
C GLU A 5 -13.02 7.56 21.09
N ALA A 6 -14.06 7.02 20.46
CA ALA A 6 -13.94 5.92 19.53
C ALA A 6 -13.02 6.28 18.34
N ARG A 7 -13.18 7.48 17.77
CA ARG A 7 -12.29 8.00 16.72
C ARG A 7 -10.84 8.10 17.19
N LYS A 8 -10.62 8.67 18.38
CA LYS A 8 -9.28 8.79 18.95
C LYS A 8 -8.65 7.42 19.18
N LEU A 9 -9.42 6.48 19.72
CA LEU A 9 -8.99 5.11 19.94
C LEU A 9 -8.54 4.41 18.65
N MET A 10 -9.31 4.57 17.55
CA MET A 10 -8.92 4.06 16.24
C MET A 10 -7.62 4.70 15.74
N GLN A 11 -7.42 5.99 15.94
CA GLN A 11 -6.21 6.70 15.55
C GLN A 11 -4.99 6.24 16.35
N ASP A 12 -5.14 6.03 17.64
CA ASP A 12 -4.06 5.61 18.51
C ASP A 12 -3.66 4.15 18.21
N GLU A 13 -4.64 3.28 17.93
CA GLU A 13 -4.36 1.92 17.48
C GLU A 13 -3.61 1.90 16.14
N MET A 14 -3.99 2.75 15.18
CA MET A 14 -3.23 2.88 13.92
C MET A 14 -1.78 3.31 14.15
N LYS A 15 -1.51 4.23 15.08
CA LYS A 15 -0.15 4.66 15.42
C LYS A 15 0.65 3.54 16.09
N HIS A 16 -0.02 2.73 16.91
CA HIS A 16 0.61 1.60 17.59
C HIS A 16 0.98 0.48 16.62
N GLN A 17 0.08 0.14 15.71
CA GLN A 17 0.25 -1.00 14.80
C GLN A 17 1.14 -0.69 13.59
N TYR A 18 1.17 0.55 13.13
CA TYR A 18 1.94 0.94 11.96
C TYR A 18 3.17 1.77 12.36
N LYS A 19 4.34 1.36 11.91
CA LYS A 19 5.61 2.07 12.17
C LYS A 19 5.56 3.54 11.70
N THR A 20 4.86 3.81 10.60
CA THR A 20 4.64 5.15 10.05
C THR A 20 3.23 5.24 9.47
N VAL A 21 2.47 6.21 9.95
CA VAL A 21 1.10 6.48 9.47
C VAL A 21 1.02 7.90 8.95
N SER A 22 0.51 8.07 7.75
CA SER A 22 0.31 9.41 7.19
C SER A 22 -0.83 10.14 7.90
N ASN A 23 -0.75 11.47 7.98
CA ASN A 23 -1.84 12.30 8.52
C ASN A 23 -3.17 12.09 7.77
N TYR A 24 -3.10 11.78 6.47
CA TYR A 24 -4.26 11.44 5.66
C TYR A 24 -4.96 10.17 6.19
N THR A 25 -4.19 9.12 6.49
CA THR A 25 -4.72 7.88 7.08
C THR A 25 -5.27 8.11 8.47
N LEU A 26 -4.56 8.85 9.33
CA LEU A 26 -5.01 9.15 10.70
C LEU A 26 -6.31 9.96 10.75
N ARG A 27 -6.58 10.79 9.74
CA ARG A 27 -7.81 11.57 9.65
C ARG A 27 -9.00 10.79 9.08
N SER A 28 -8.77 9.57 8.57
CA SER A 28 -9.81 8.78 7.91
C SER A 28 -10.91 8.22 8.81
N PRO A 29 -10.69 7.87 10.11
CA PRO A 29 -11.78 7.50 10.99
C PRO A 29 -12.75 8.65 11.18
N TYR A 30 -14.02 8.38 10.99
CA TYR A 30 -15.10 9.36 11.20
C TYR A 30 -16.24 8.75 12.00
N PHE A 31 -17.07 9.62 12.56
CA PHE A 31 -18.35 9.24 13.13
C PHE A 31 -19.46 10.16 12.63
N LYS A 32 -20.66 9.63 12.51
CA LYS A 32 -21.87 10.35 12.17
C LYS A 32 -22.99 9.91 13.11
N HIS A 33 -23.80 10.87 13.58
CA HIS A 33 -25.04 10.56 14.25
C HIS A 33 -26.13 10.29 13.21
N SER A 34 -27.03 9.34 13.49
CA SER A 34 -28.24 9.19 12.71
C SER A 34 -29.12 10.44 12.87
N PRO A 35 -30.06 10.72 11.96
CA PRO A 35 -30.96 11.89 12.07
C PRO A 35 -31.71 11.95 13.39
N ASN A 36 -32.09 10.82 13.97
CA ASN A 36 -32.78 10.72 15.25
C ASN A 36 -31.82 10.73 16.46
N LYS A 37 -30.51 10.85 16.28
CA LYS A 37 -29.45 10.89 17.31
C LYS A 37 -29.33 9.65 18.21
N TYR A 38 -30.10 8.58 18.01
CA TYR A 38 -30.04 7.36 18.82
C TYR A 38 -28.97 6.36 18.34
N GLN A 39 -28.46 6.54 17.14
CA GLN A 39 -27.45 5.67 16.58
C GLN A 39 -26.19 6.47 16.21
N LEU A 40 -25.04 5.89 16.49
CA LEU A 40 -23.75 6.41 16.11
C LEU A 40 -23.12 5.46 15.07
N MET A 41 -22.87 5.99 13.88
CA MET A 41 -22.16 5.26 12.83
C MET A 41 -20.68 5.63 12.89
N LEU A 42 -19.82 4.63 12.98
CA LEU A 42 -18.38 4.74 12.91
C LEU A 42 -17.89 4.13 11.60
N GLY A 43 -16.88 4.72 10.99
CA GLY A 43 -16.35 4.22 9.74
C GLY A 43 -14.99 4.81 9.38
N ILE A 44 -14.46 4.32 8.26
CA ILE A 44 -13.23 4.83 7.65
C ILE A 44 -13.61 5.51 6.35
N SER A 45 -13.15 6.74 6.16
CA SER A 45 -13.50 7.54 4.99
C SER A 45 -13.07 6.87 3.68
N ASP A 46 -13.96 6.87 2.71
CA ASP A 46 -13.72 6.49 1.33
C ASP A 46 -13.46 7.70 0.42
N ALA A 47 -13.63 8.91 0.97
CA ALA A 47 -13.41 10.16 0.26
C ALA A 47 -11.93 10.56 0.29
N GLY A 48 -11.45 11.09 -0.83
CA GLY A 48 -10.12 11.70 -0.90
C GLY A 48 -9.50 11.63 -2.28
N ARG A 49 -8.45 12.42 -2.47
CA ARG A 49 -7.60 12.34 -3.67
C ARG A 49 -6.67 11.13 -3.55
N GLY A 50 -6.66 10.23 -4.52
CA GLY A 50 -5.82 9.04 -4.54
C GLY A 50 -6.53 7.78 -4.03
N THR A 51 -5.78 6.84 -3.44
CA THR A 51 -6.36 5.60 -2.88
C THR A 51 -7.05 5.90 -1.56
N ALA A 52 -8.36 5.72 -1.50
CA ALA A 52 -9.15 5.97 -0.30
C ALA A 52 -8.69 5.06 0.87
N PRO A 53 -8.64 5.56 2.12
CA PRO A 53 -8.15 4.82 3.28
C PRO A 53 -8.89 3.51 3.53
N ASN A 54 -10.20 3.44 3.32
CA ASN A 54 -10.98 2.22 3.46
C ASN A 54 -10.48 1.08 2.58
N ARG A 55 -9.90 1.36 1.40
CA ARG A 55 -9.41 0.33 0.46
C ARG A 55 -8.15 -0.39 0.93
N TYR A 56 -7.34 0.23 1.77
CA TYR A 56 -6.12 -0.40 2.29
C TYR A 56 -6.18 -0.71 3.79
N LEU A 57 -7.10 -0.09 4.53
CA LEU A 57 -7.35 -0.41 5.93
C LEU A 57 -8.37 -1.54 6.10
N ALA A 58 -9.41 -1.60 5.25
CA ALA A 58 -10.39 -2.67 5.30
C ALA A 58 -9.78 -4.08 5.20
N PRO A 59 -8.79 -4.36 4.32
CA PRO A 59 -8.12 -5.66 4.30
C PRO A 59 -7.33 -5.98 5.55
N THR A 60 -7.09 -5.01 6.43
CA THR A 60 -6.41 -5.21 7.72
C THR A 60 -7.38 -5.54 8.83
N ASP A 61 -8.67 -5.46 8.59
CA ASP A 61 -9.70 -5.85 9.53
C ASP A 61 -9.79 -7.38 9.62
N ARG A 62 -9.60 -7.92 10.83
CA ARG A 62 -9.63 -9.37 11.09
C ARG A 62 -10.97 -10.03 10.81
N SER A 63 -12.05 -9.26 10.78
CA SER A 63 -13.40 -9.80 10.50
C SER A 63 -13.52 -10.38 9.10
N GLN A 64 -12.68 -9.96 8.16
CA GLN A 64 -12.75 -10.35 6.75
C GLN A 64 -11.74 -11.44 6.33
N GLY A 65 -10.92 -11.95 7.26
CA GLY A 65 -9.92 -12.97 6.98
C GLY A 65 -8.72 -12.46 6.15
N ILE A 66 -7.89 -13.40 5.67
CA ILE A 66 -6.71 -13.07 4.85
C ILE A 66 -7.16 -12.73 3.43
N GLN A 67 -7.19 -11.45 3.08
CA GLN A 67 -7.51 -11.02 1.73
C GLN A 67 -6.23 -10.66 0.95
N ARG A 68 -6.15 -11.13 -0.29
CA ARG A 68 -5.13 -10.67 -1.24
C ARG A 68 -5.51 -9.30 -1.74
N LYS A 69 -4.61 -8.34 -1.62
CA LYS A 69 -4.84 -6.97 -2.10
C LYS A 69 -5.20 -6.98 -3.60
N PRO A 70 -6.36 -6.45 -4.01
CA PRO A 70 -6.71 -6.37 -5.42
C PRO A 70 -5.74 -5.45 -6.17
N ILE A 71 -5.38 -5.82 -7.39
CA ILE A 71 -4.56 -4.99 -8.26
C ILE A 71 -5.49 -4.00 -8.97
N ALA A 72 -5.46 -2.74 -8.53
CA ALA A 72 -6.17 -1.69 -9.25
C ALA A 72 -5.51 -1.45 -10.63
N ALA A 73 -6.33 -1.32 -11.69
CA ALA A 73 -5.83 -1.10 -13.05
C ALA A 73 -4.93 0.15 -13.17
N THR A 74 -5.22 1.19 -12.39
CA THR A 74 -4.46 2.44 -12.32
C THR A 74 -3.21 2.38 -11.44
N SER A 75 -2.97 1.24 -10.76
CA SER A 75 -1.78 1.05 -9.94
C SER A 75 -0.56 0.69 -10.79
N PHE A 76 0.64 0.80 -10.18
CA PHE A 76 1.87 0.35 -10.82
C PHE A 76 1.81 -1.12 -11.26
N ALA A 77 1.26 -1.99 -10.41
CA ALA A 77 1.05 -3.39 -10.74
C ALA A 77 0.05 -3.57 -11.89
N GLY A 78 -1.04 -2.78 -11.91
CA GLY A 78 -2.01 -2.78 -12.99
C GLY A 78 -1.42 -2.37 -14.33
N ALA A 79 -0.59 -1.34 -14.36
CA ALA A 79 0.11 -0.88 -15.56
C ALA A 79 1.08 -1.96 -16.09
N LEU A 80 1.85 -2.62 -15.21
CA LEU A 80 2.72 -3.72 -15.61
C LEU A 80 1.94 -4.92 -16.14
N ARG A 81 0.81 -5.27 -15.49
CA ARG A 81 -0.07 -6.35 -15.95
C ARG A 81 -0.64 -6.09 -17.33
N ALA A 82 -1.19 -4.89 -17.54
CA ALA A 82 -1.76 -4.50 -18.83
C ALA A 82 -0.75 -4.59 -19.96
N LYS A 83 0.51 -4.22 -19.68
CA LYS A 83 1.55 -4.14 -20.70
C LYS A 83 2.30 -5.45 -20.93
N TYR A 84 2.63 -6.17 -19.88
CA TYR A 84 3.53 -7.33 -19.95
C TYR A 84 2.83 -8.67 -19.70
N GLY A 85 1.53 -8.66 -19.39
CA GLY A 85 0.70 -9.86 -19.29
C GLY A 85 0.91 -10.72 -18.04
N PHE A 86 1.70 -10.29 -17.04
CA PHE A 86 1.92 -11.06 -15.82
C PHE A 86 1.20 -10.47 -14.60
N ASP A 87 0.79 -11.32 -13.68
CA ASP A 87 0.01 -10.99 -12.51
C ASP A 87 0.87 -10.94 -11.24
N ALA A 88 1.93 -10.11 -11.26
CA ALA A 88 2.79 -9.92 -10.12
C ALA A 88 2.66 -8.50 -9.54
N VAL A 89 2.77 -8.40 -8.22
CA VAL A 89 2.79 -7.10 -7.52
C VAL A 89 4.25 -6.69 -7.31
N PRO A 90 4.72 -5.58 -7.92
CA PRO A 90 6.09 -5.14 -7.72
C PRO A 90 6.30 -4.68 -6.28
N VAL A 91 7.25 -5.32 -5.61
CA VAL A 91 7.64 -5.01 -4.23
C VAL A 91 8.98 -4.29 -4.24
N PRO A 92 9.06 -3.04 -3.74
CA PRO A 92 10.31 -2.28 -3.73
C PRO A 92 11.31 -2.90 -2.75
N ILE A 93 12.56 -3.05 -3.18
CA ILE A 93 13.64 -3.58 -2.35
C ILE A 93 14.23 -2.47 -1.49
N ARG A 94 13.75 -2.35 -0.26
CA ARG A 94 14.15 -1.29 0.69
C ARG A 94 15.64 -1.29 1.04
N SER A 95 16.28 -2.44 1.05
CA SER A 95 17.73 -2.58 1.30
C SER A 95 18.59 -2.13 0.13
N SER A 96 18.06 -2.12 -1.10
CA SER A 96 18.81 -1.72 -2.28
C SER A 96 18.81 -0.22 -2.52
N ARG A 97 19.93 0.31 -3.02
CA ARG A 97 20.03 1.71 -3.45
C ARG A 97 19.00 2.04 -4.54
N ALA A 98 18.78 1.12 -5.48
CA ALA A 98 17.84 1.29 -6.58
C ALA A 98 16.39 1.36 -6.08
N GLY A 99 15.98 0.48 -5.15
CA GLY A 99 14.62 0.45 -4.62
C GLY A 99 14.29 1.67 -3.76
N ARG A 100 15.24 2.14 -2.95
CA ARG A 100 15.06 3.35 -2.12
C ARG A 100 14.74 4.62 -2.90
N LEU A 101 15.18 4.72 -4.16
CA LEU A 101 14.87 5.88 -5.01
C LEU A 101 13.37 6.06 -5.27
N PHE A 102 12.60 4.98 -5.18
CA PHE A 102 11.17 4.97 -5.44
C PHE A 102 10.32 5.16 -4.18
N LEU A 103 10.94 5.23 -3.02
CA LEU A 103 10.25 5.37 -1.74
C LEU A 103 10.42 6.80 -1.19
N ASP A 104 9.37 7.29 -0.54
CA ASP A 104 9.42 8.48 0.30
C ASP A 104 9.92 8.12 1.72
N GLU A 105 9.99 9.11 2.60
CA GLU A 105 10.43 8.94 4.01
C GLU A 105 9.51 8.01 4.80
N SER A 106 8.24 7.96 4.44
CA SER A 106 7.24 7.06 5.04
C SER A 106 7.27 5.64 4.44
N GLY A 107 8.11 5.39 3.42
CA GLY A 107 8.21 4.11 2.74
C GLY A 107 7.13 3.87 1.68
N ASN A 108 6.37 4.89 1.28
CA ASN A 108 5.40 4.83 0.20
C ASN A 108 6.07 5.04 -1.17
N LEU A 109 5.45 4.52 -2.22
CA LEU A 109 5.93 4.71 -3.58
C LEU A 109 5.73 6.16 -4.05
N ARG A 110 6.79 6.78 -4.56
CA ARG A 110 6.76 8.09 -5.21
C ARG A 110 6.14 7.97 -6.60
N GLY A 111 4.88 8.35 -6.75
CA GLY A 111 4.11 8.17 -7.98
C GLY A 111 4.81 8.70 -9.24
N ARG A 112 5.38 9.92 -9.20
CA ARG A 112 6.13 10.50 -10.32
C ARG A 112 7.35 9.66 -10.73
N LYS A 113 8.08 9.10 -9.77
CA LYS A 113 9.24 8.22 -10.05
C LYS A 113 8.80 6.92 -10.71
N VAL A 114 7.69 6.35 -10.25
CA VAL A 114 7.10 5.12 -10.82
C VAL A 114 6.62 5.37 -12.25
N GLN A 115 5.95 6.50 -12.52
CA GLN A 115 5.53 6.87 -13.88
C GLN A 115 6.72 7.04 -14.83
N ASN A 116 7.81 7.69 -14.37
CA ASN A 116 9.03 7.82 -15.17
C ASN A 116 9.66 6.45 -15.45
N LEU A 117 9.66 5.54 -14.46
CA LEU A 117 10.13 4.17 -14.64
C LEU A 117 9.33 3.42 -15.71
N LEU A 118 7.99 3.52 -15.68
CA LEU A 118 7.14 2.91 -16.70
C LEU A 118 7.46 3.43 -18.10
N LYS A 119 7.58 4.75 -18.25
CA LYS A 119 7.97 5.37 -19.53
C LYS A 119 9.35 4.87 -20.01
N HIS A 120 10.30 4.72 -19.08
CA HIS A 120 11.64 4.22 -19.41
C HIS A 120 11.64 2.75 -19.84
N LEU A 121 10.83 1.91 -19.19
CA LEU A 121 10.63 0.52 -19.60
C LEU A 121 9.93 0.42 -20.97
N GLU A 122 9.19 1.47 -21.36
CA GLU A 122 8.53 1.59 -22.66
C GLU A 122 9.50 1.96 -23.78
N ASN A 123 10.38 2.92 -23.53
CA ASN A 123 11.36 3.45 -24.47
C ASN A 123 12.76 3.45 -23.86
N PRO A 124 13.48 2.33 -23.91
CA PRO A 124 14.82 2.20 -23.32
C PRO A 124 15.88 3.06 -24.06
N SER A 125 15.54 3.64 -25.21
CA SER A 125 16.45 4.45 -26.03
C SER A 125 16.51 5.94 -25.66
N SER A 126 15.63 6.44 -24.81
CA SER A 126 15.64 7.84 -24.37
C SER A 126 16.79 8.08 -23.40
N GLY A 127 17.90 8.52 -23.90
CA GLY A 127 19.07 9.24 -23.39
C GLY A 127 19.47 9.27 -21.92
N ASP A 128 18.65 8.77 -21.01
CA ASP A 128 18.96 8.75 -19.59
C ASP A 128 20.02 7.71 -19.29
N HIS A 129 21.09 8.16 -18.63
CA HIS A 129 22.24 7.36 -18.23
C HIS A 129 21.93 6.23 -17.25
N GLU A 130 20.69 6.10 -16.84
CA GLU A 130 20.19 5.10 -15.90
C GLU A 130 19.28 4.11 -16.62
N LYS A 131 19.81 2.96 -16.97
CA LYS A 131 19.03 1.94 -17.68
C LYS A 131 18.31 1.03 -16.69
N TYR A 132 16.99 1.05 -16.75
CA TYR A 132 16.15 0.06 -16.09
C TYR A 132 15.77 -1.03 -17.10
N PHE A 133 15.67 -2.26 -16.62
CA PHE A 133 15.20 -3.39 -17.42
C PHE A 133 14.35 -4.32 -16.55
N LEU A 134 13.43 -5.02 -17.21
CA LEU A 134 12.49 -5.94 -16.59
C LEU A 134 12.91 -7.36 -16.89
N ILE A 135 12.91 -8.21 -15.87
CA ILE A 135 12.95 -9.68 -15.99
C ILE A 135 11.58 -10.17 -15.54
N LYS A 136 10.85 -10.82 -16.46
CA LYS A 136 9.51 -11.34 -16.18
C LYS A 136 9.59 -12.62 -15.34
N PRO A 137 8.52 -12.97 -14.59
CA PRO A 137 8.44 -14.24 -13.88
C PRO A 137 8.60 -15.48 -14.79
N SER A 138 8.17 -15.37 -16.05
CA SER A 138 8.28 -16.44 -17.07
C SER A 138 9.68 -16.61 -17.66
N ASP A 139 10.56 -15.63 -17.46
CA ASP A 139 11.88 -15.67 -18.10
C ASP A 139 12.82 -16.64 -17.37
N GLN A 140 13.33 -17.62 -18.09
CA GLN A 140 14.37 -18.53 -17.58
C GLN A 140 15.71 -17.80 -17.49
N ASN A 141 15.89 -17.01 -16.45
CA ASN A 141 17.08 -16.20 -16.25
C ASN A 141 17.79 -16.57 -14.94
N ARG A 142 19.12 -16.35 -14.86
CA ARG A 142 19.87 -16.50 -13.61
C ARG A 142 19.48 -15.47 -12.55
N LEU A 143 18.92 -14.35 -12.98
CA LEU A 143 18.41 -13.31 -12.09
C LEU A 143 16.93 -13.57 -11.77
N LYS A 144 16.52 -13.28 -10.53
CA LYS A 144 15.13 -13.38 -10.10
C LYS A 144 14.25 -12.39 -10.86
N ALA A 145 12.97 -12.73 -11.03
CA ALA A 145 11.99 -11.82 -11.62
C ALA A 145 11.95 -10.49 -10.88
N GLY A 146 12.06 -9.39 -11.63
CA GLY A 146 12.14 -8.06 -11.03
C GLY A 146 12.49 -6.97 -12.01
N ILE A 147 12.46 -5.74 -11.50
CA ILE A 147 12.90 -4.54 -12.22
C ILE A 147 14.26 -4.16 -11.67
N TYR A 148 15.24 -4.08 -12.55
CA TYR A 148 16.62 -3.83 -12.23
C TYR A 148 17.08 -2.48 -12.76
N ARG A 149 18.02 -1.87 -12.07
CA ARG A 149 18.77 -0.69 -12.51
C ARG A 149 20.20 -1.11 -12.84
N LYS A 150 20.64 -0.77 -14.05
CA LYS A 150 22.03 -0.91 -14.47
C LYS A 150 22.75 0.43 -14.28
N TYR A 151 23.83 0.42 -13.53
CA TYR A 151 24.66 1.61 -13.33
C TYR A 151 25.73 1.71 -14.43
N ARG A 152 26.07 2.95 -14.80
CA ARG A 152 27.06 3.23 -15.84
C ARG A 152 28.47 2.80 -15.45
N VAL A 153 28.81 2.99 -14.19
CA VAL A 153 30.13 2.64 -13.64
C VAL A 153 30.09 1.21 -13.12
N LYS A 154 31.10 0.39 -13.53
CA LYS A 154 31.32 -0.98 -13.06
C LYS A 154 30.28 -2.04 -13.46
N SER A 155 29.44 -1.79 -14.44
CA SER A 155 28.39 -2.76 -14.88
C SER A 155 27.56 -3.35 -13.74
N GLN A 156 27.43 -2.60 -12.63
CA GLN A 156 26.68 -3.04 -11.46
C GLN A 156 25.18 -3.03 -11.76
N ILE A 157 24.52 -4.08 -11.30
CA ILE A 157 23.06 -4.24 -11.41
C ILE A 157 22.51 -4.25 -9.99
N SER A 158 21.42 -3.52 -9.76
CA SER A 158 20.74 -3.52 -8.48
C SER A 158 19.23 -3.68 -8.70
N MET A 159 18.61 -4.61 -7.99
CA MET A 159 17.15 -4.81 -8.05
C MET A 159 16.45 -3.64 -7.37
N ALA A 160 15.55 -2.98 -8.10
CA ALA A 160 14.69 -1.93 -7.58
C ALA A 160 13.38 -2.50 -7.05
N PHE A 161 12.78 -3.42 -7.80
CA PHE A 161 11.56 -4.12 -7.42
C PHE A 161 11.71 -5.61 -7.66
N SER A 162 11.26 -6.41 -6.70
CA SER A 162 11.02 -7.83 -6.93
C SER A 162 9.62 -8.04 -7.49
N LEU A 163 9.46 -9.08 -8.32
CA LEU A 163 8.18 -9.55 -8.85
C LEU A 163 7.95 -10.97 -8.34
N PRO A 164 7.42 -11.13 -7.10
CA PRO A 164 7.19 -12.45 -6.55
C PRO A 164 6.07 -13.16 -7.32
N ASP A 165 6.19 -14.48 -7.48
CA ASP A 165 5.20 -15.33 -8.16
C ASP A 165 3.84 -15.31 -7.45
N GLN A 166 3.87 -15.12 -6.13
CA GLN A 166 2.66 -15.01 -5.34
C GLN A 166 2.47 -13.56 -4.88
N ARG A 167 1.22 -13.10 -4.93
CA ARG A 167 0.86 -11.80 -4.37
C ARG A 167 1.14 -11.81 -2.87
N PRO A 168 1.79 -10.76 -2.34
CA PRO A 168 1.97 -10.65 -0.91
C PRO A 168 0.61 -10.62 -0.21
N THR A 169 0.46 -11.46 0.80
CA THR A 169 -0.71 -11.45 1.68
C THR A 169 -0.57 -10.29 2.66
N GLN A 170 -1.63 -9.54 2.85
CA GLN A 170 -1.68 -8.51 3.87
C GLN A 170 -2.15 -9.18 5.17
N GLN A 171 -1.31 -9.15 6.20
CA GLN A 171 -1.74 -9.58 7.53
C GLN A 171 -2.72 -8.56 8.09
N THR A 172 -3.84 -9.05 8.59
CA THR A 172 -4.81 -8.23 9.33
C THR A 172 -4.26 -7.96 10.71
N THR A 173 -3.97 -6.70 11.01
CA THR A 173 -3.31 -6.31 12.28
C THR A 173 -4.27 -5.61 13.23
N ILE A 174 -5.31 -4.96 12.73
CA ILE A 174 -6.24 -4.17 13.53
C ILE A 174 -7.65 -4.78 13.45
N ASN A 175 -8.30 -4.92 14.60
CA ASN A 175 -9.72 -5.25 14.70
C ASN A 175 -10.48 -4.06 15.29
N PHE A 176 -10.86 -3.13 14.42
CA PHE A 176 -11.58 -1.93 14.82
C PHE A 176 -12.94 -2.23 15.47
N GLU A 177 -13.65 -3.25 14.99
CA GLU A 177 -14.94 -3.64 15.53
C GLU A 177 -14.81 -4.09 17.00
N LYS A 178 -13.87 -4.99 17.27
CA LYS A 178 -13.61 -5.44 18.65
C LYS A 178 -13.22 -4.27 19.56
N LEU A 179 -12.30 -3.43 19.09
CA LEU A 179 -11.81 -2.28 19.83
C LEU A 179 -12.94 -1.33 20.27
N ILE A 180 -13.86 -1.06 19.35
CA ILE A 180 -15.00 -0.16 19.60
C ILE A 180 -16.03 -0.85 20.48
N ARG A 181 -16.30 -2.14 20.29
CA ARG A 181 -17.24 -2.93 21.10
C ARG A 181 -16.79 -3.00 22.54
N ASP A 182 -15.51 -3.30 22.80
CA ASP A 182 -14.95 -3.35 24.14
C ASP A 182 -15.08 -2.00 24.83
N LYS A 183 -14.79 -0.91 24.12
CA LYS A 183 -14.96 0.46 24.65
C LYS A 183 -16.41 0.85 24.90
N ALA A 184 -17.34 0.39 24.09
CA ALA A 184 -18.76 0.61 24.29
C ALA A 184 -19.27 -0.15 25.54
N ALA A 185 -18.82 -1.40 25.73
CA ALA A 185 -19.18 -2.21 26.91
C ALA A 185 -18.68 -1.59 28.24
N GLU A 186 -17.51 -0.95 28.24
CA GLU A 186 -17.00 -0.23 29.41
C GLU A 186 -17.88 0.94 29.83
N ARG A 187 -18.59 1.57 28.89
CA ARG A 187 -19.39 2.78 29.12
C ARG A 187 -20.88 2.55 29.30
N LEU A 188 -21.36 1.45 28.81
CA LEU A 188 -22.76 1.05 28.88
C LEU A 188 -22.84 -0.25 29.69
N PRO A 189 -22.60 -0.21 31.01
CA PRO A 189 -22.84 -1.38 31.84
C PRO A 189 -24.34 -1.70 31.74
N ILE A 190 -24.62 -2.94 31.32
CA ILE A 190 -25.97 -3.50 31.28
C ILE A 190 -26.49 -3.61 32.70
#